data_ef5163b41e9e287fb2775341077e8b26
#
_entry.id   ef5163b41e9e287fb2775341077e8b26
#
_cell.length_a   1.000
_cell.length_b   1.000
_cell.length_c   1.000
_cell.angle_alpha   90.00
_cell.angle_beta   90.00
_cell.angle_gamma   90.00
#
_symmetry.space_group_name_H-M   'P 1'
#
loop_
_entity.id
_entity.type
_entity.pdbx_description
1 polymer ?
#
loop_
_entity_poly.entity_id
_entity_poly.type
_entity_poly.pdbx_seq_one_letter_code
_entity_poly.pdbx_strand_id
1 'polypeptide(L)'
;KVRMYVGPALMYSINTITLFIIIITYMLSIDVKLTLYTITPLPLLSLVIYKLSKRINIKSMKVQESLSKLTTIAQESFSGISIIKSYTIEQELSNHIEDVSMETRNRHIDLAKFQSWFLPMMVLLIGMSNILVIYIGGNQFINGKIELGILAEFIIYVNMLTWPVA
;
A
#
# COMPACT_ATOMS: atom_id res chain seq x y z
N LYS A 1 15.41 -20.40 0.39
CA LYS A 1 14.83 -19.02 0.54
C LYS A 1 14.67 -18.30 -0.81
N VAL A 2 15.67 -18.28 -1.70
CA VAL A 2 15.62 -17.61 -3.02
C VAL A 2 14.47 -18.13 -3.88
N ARG A 3 14.25 -19.44 -3.95
CA ARG A 3 13.17 -20.07 -4.74
C ARG A 3 11.76 -19.64 -4.29
N MET A 4 11.56 -19.37 -3.00
CA MET A 4 10.27 -18.92 -2.47
C MET A 4 9.98 -17.43 -2.78
N TYR A 5 11.02 -16.63 -3.04
CA TYR A 5 10.86 -15.23 -3.43
C TYR A 5 10.69 -15.06 -4.94
N VAL A 6 11.51 -15.75 -5.72
CA VAL A 6 11.52 -15.60 -7.19
C VAL A 6 10.28 -16.22 -7.83
N GLY A 7 9.84 -17.40 -7.38
CA GLY A 7 8.69 -18.09 -7.97
C GLY A 7 7.38 -17.28 -7.86
N PRO A 8 6.92 -16.89 -6.67
CA PRO A 8 5.72 -16.08 -6.51
C PRO A 8 5.83 -14.71 -7.20
N ALA A 9 6.99 -14.03 -7.11
CA ALA A 9 7.16 -12.73 -7.73
C ALA A 9 7.02 -12.79 -9.26
N LEU A 10 7.65 -13.76 -9.91
CA LEU A 10 7.51 -13.97 -11.36
C LEU A 10 6.07 -14.33 -11.74
N MET A 11 5.44 -15.23 -10.99
CA MET A 11 4.06 -15.64 -11.25
C MET A 11 3.09 -14.45 -11.15
N TYR A 12 3.20 -13.64 -10.08
CA TYR A 12 2.37 -12.45 -9.94
C TYR A 12 2.64 -11.41 -11.02
N SER A 13 3.90 -11.19 -11.39
CA SER A 13 4.26 -10.22 -12.43
C SER A 13 3.70 -10.63 -13.79
N ILE A 14 3.86 -11.89 -14.19
CA ILE A 14 3.34 -12.41 -15.47
C ILE A 14 1.81 -12.32 -15.48
N ASN A 15 1.16 -12.78 -14.41
CA ASN A 15 -0.30 -12.73 -14.30
C ASN A 15 -0.83 -11.29 -14.39
N THR A 16 -0.19 -10.36 -13.68
CA THR A 16 -0.54 -8.93 -13.69
C THR A 16 -0.41 -8.34 -15.10
N ILE A 17 0.73 -8.54 -15.77
CA ILE A 17 0.97 -8.01 -17.11
C ILE A 17 -0.03 -8.59 -18.10
N THR A 18 -0.28 -9.90 -18.05
CA THR A 18 -1.24 -10.59 -18.91
C THR A 18 -2.65 -10.03 -18.71
N LEU A 19 -3.07 -9.88 -17.46
CA LEU A 19 -4.39 -9.31 -17.11
C LEU A 19 -4.54 -7.87 -17.62
N PHE A 20 -3.51 -7.04 -17.45
CA PHE A 20 -3.50 -5.67 -17.97
C PHE A 20 -3.66 -5.63 -19.50
N ILE A 21 -2.88 -6.43 -20.22
CA ILE A 21 -2.94 -6.47 -21.69
C ILE A 21 -4.33 -6.90 -22.15
N ILE A 22 -4.87 -7.98 -21.59
CA ILE A 22 -6.18 -8.52 -21.98
C ILE A 22 -7.27 -7.50 -21.70
N ILE A 23 -7.37 -6.96 -20.49
CA ILE A 23 -8.45 -6.04 -20.11
C ILE A 23 -8.36 -4.75 -20.92
N ILE A 24 -7.18 -4.14 -21.03
CA ILE A 24 -7.04 -2.87 -21.77
C ILE A 24 -7.37 -3.07 -23.26
N THR A 25 -6.89 -4.16 -23.87
CA THR A 25 -7.21 -4.47 -25.27
C THR A 25 -8.72 -4.65 -25.48
N TYR A 26 -9.36 -5.36 -24.56
CA TYR A 26 -10.81 -5.58 -24.63
C TYR A 26 -11.58 -4.27 -24.43
N MET A 27 -11.24 -3.46 -23.45
CA MET A 27 -11.85 -2.15 -23.21
C MET A 27 -11.69 -1.22 -24.42
N LEU A 28 -10.51 -1.19 -25.06
CA LEU A 28 -10.25 -0.41 -26.27
C LEU A 28 -11.06 -0.89 -27.47
N SER A 29 -11.38 -2.18 -27.57
CA SER A 29 -12.20 -2.72 -28.64
C SER A 29 -13.69 -2.32 -28.53
N ILE A 30 -14.16 -2.02 -27.33
CA ILE A 30 -15.54 -1.58 -27.07
C ILE A 30 -15.67 -0.07 -27.32
N ASP A 31 -14.94 0.75 -26.57
CA ASP A 31 -14.96 2.22 -26.72
C ASP A 31 -13.63 2.83 -26.29
N VAL A 32 -12.90 3.38 -27.23
CA VAL A 32 -11.59 4.00 -27.02
C VAL A 32 -11.70 5.23 -26.11
N LYS A 33 -12.73 6.04 -26.31
CA LYS A 33 -12.91 7.28 -25.56
C LYS A 33 -13.21 7.00 -24.08
N LEU A 34 -14.15 6.10 -23.81
CA LEU A 34 -14.50 5.68 -22.46
C LEU A 34 -13.30 5.06 -21.76
N THR A 35 -12.54 4.20 -22.44
CA THR A 35 -11.33 3.56 -21.93
C THR A 35 -10.28 4.57 -21.50
N LEU A 36 -9.94 5.55 -22.35
CA LEU A 36 -8.93 6.56 -22.03
C LEU A 36 -9.28 7.38 -20.79
N TYR A 37 -10.54 7.84 -20.70
CA TYR A 37 -10.97 8.59 -19.52
C TYR A 37 -10.97 7.75 -18.23
N THR A 38 -11.36 6.48 -18.34
CA THR A 38 -11.46 5.57 -17.21
C THR A 38 -10.09 5.17 -16.67
N ILE A 39 -9.11 5.02 -17.57
CA ILE A 39 -7.72 4.65 -17.19
C ILE A 39 -6.91 5.85 -16.68
N THR A 40 -7.29 7.09 -17.02
CA THR A 40 -6.55 8.31 -16.62
C THR A 40 -6.21 8.40 -15.12
N PRO A 41 -7.07 8.01 -14.16
CA PRO A 41 -6.71 8.02 -12.74
C PRO A 41 -5.67 6.96 -12.32
N LEU A 42 -5.48 5.86 -13.09
CA LEU A 42 -4.57 4.77 -12.71
C LEU A 42 -3.08 5.19 -12.67
N PRO A 43 -2.52 5.92 -13.65
CA PRO A 43 -1.16 6.45 -13.55
C PRO A 43 -0.97 7.39 -12.35
N LEU A 44 -1.98 8.20 -12.03
CA LEU A 44 -1.96 9.07 -10.88
C LEU A 44 -1.90 8.26 -9.58
N LEU A 45 -2.71 7.20 -9.48
CA LEU A 45 -2.69 6.24 -8.38
C LEU A 45 -1.29 5.63 -8.22
N SER A 46 -0.69 5.15 -9.29
CA SER A 46 0.65 4.57 -9.29
C SER A 46 1.71 5.54 -8.74
N LEU A 47 1.67 6.82 -9.16
CA LEU A 47 2.59 7.84 -8.65
C LEU A 47 2.37 8.15 -7.16
N VAL A 48 1.13 8.21 -6.71
CA VAL A 48 0.78 8.42 -5.29
C VAL A 48 1.27 7.26 -4.44
N ILE A 49 0.99 6.02 -4.86
CA ILE A 49 1.45 4.82 -4.15
C ILE A 49 2.97 4.77 -4.09
N TYR A 50 3.67 5.03 -5.19
CA TYR A 50 5.14 5.04 -5.21
C TYR A 50 5.74 6.03 -4.19
N LYS A 51 5.23 7.27 -4.16
CA LYS A 51 5.68 8.28 -3.20
C LYS A 51 5.37 7.89 -1.74
N LEU A 52 4.18 7.34 -1.51
CA LEU A 52 3.76 6.93 -0.18
C LEU A 52 4.56 5.72 0.31
N SER A 53 4.74 4.69 -0.53
CA SER A 53 5.55 3.50 -0.23
C SER A 53 6.99 3.84 0.11
N LYS A 54 7.60 4.80 -0.62
CA LYS A 54 8.95 5.26 -0.30
C LYS A 54 9.03 5.89 1.10
N ARG A 55 8.04 6.69 1.49
CA ARG A 55 7.98 7.30 2.84
C ARG A 55 7.72 6.25 3.92
N ILE A 56 6.80 5.31 3.66
CA ILE A 56 6.51 4.19 4.57
C ILE A 56 7.78 3.36 4.80
N ASN A 57 8.53 3.05 3.75
CA ASN A 57 9.77 2.27 3.87
C ASN A 57 10.82 2.97 4.74
N ILE A 58 11.06 4.28 4.53
CA ILE A 58 11.99 5.06 5.36
C ILE A 58 11.55 5.08 6.83
N LYS A 59 10.26 5.25 7.09
CA LYS A 59 9.73 5.24 8.47
C LYS A 59 9.80 3.83 9.09
N SER A 60 9.54 2.79 8.31
CA SER A 60 9.66 1.40 8.74
C SER A 60 11.10 1.05 9.14
N MET A 61 12.11 1.53 8.40
CA MET A 61 13.52 1.35 8.78
C MET A 61 13.83 1.99 10.13
N LYS A 62 13.32 3.19 10.41
CA LYS A 62 13.49 3.86 11.71
C LYS A 62 12.84 3.10 12.87
N VAL A 63 11.69 2.49 12.60
CA VAL A 63 11.01 1.62 13.57
C VAL A 63 11.86 0.38 13.84
N GLN A 64 12.39 -0.27 12.80
CA GLN A 64 13.27 -1.43 12.96
C GLN A 64 14.54 -1.10 13.75
N GLU A 65 15.14 0.06 13.50
CA GLU A 65 16.31 0.53 14.25
C GLU A 65 16.00 0.71 15.74
N SER A 66 14.89 1.36 16.09
CA SER A 66 14.52 1.56 17.49
C SER A 66 14.12 0.26 18.18
N LEU A 67 13.47 -0.64 17.46
CA LEU A 67 13.13 -1.97 17.98
C LEU A 67 14.39 -2.81 18.24
N SER A 68 15.39 -2.72 17.35
CA SER A 68 16.68 -3.37 17.54
C SER A 68 17.40 -2.85 18.80
N LYS A 69 17.42 -1.52 19.01
CA LYS A 69 17.97 -0.92 20.23
C LYS A 69 17.27 -1.44 21.49
N LEU A 70 15.94 -1.46 21.48
CA LEU A 70 15.16 -1.96 22.63
C LEU A 70 15.46 -3.43 22.92
N THR A 71 15.57 -4.25 21.87
CA THR A 71 15.91 -5.67 22.00
C THR A 71 17.32 -5.86 22.57
N THR A 72 18.28 -5.05 22.12
CA THR A 72 19.67 -5.10 22.64
C THR A 72 19.71 -4.74 24.11
N ILE A 73 19.07 -3.64 24.53
CA ILE A 73 19.00 -3.24 25.94
C ILE A 73 18.35 -4.34 26.78
N ALA A 74 17.28 -4.95 26.31
CA ALA A 74 16.65 -6.06 27.04
C ALA A 74 17.60 -7.26 27.19
N GLN A 75 18.29 -7.66 26.12
CA GLN A 75 19.25 -8.78 26.17
C GLN A 75 20.42 -8.47 27.11
N GLU A 76 21.00 -7.26 27.07
CA GLU A 76 22.06 -6.83 27.94
C GLU A 76 21.61 -6.81 29.40
N SER A 77 20.38 -6.33 29.66
CA SER A 77 19.79 -6.31 31.02
C SER A 77 19.60 -7.70 31.58
N PHE A 78 19.11 -8.65 30.80
CA PHE A 78 18.96 -10.04 31.24
C PHE A 78 20.32 -10.72 31.44
N SER A 79 21.28 -10.48 30.57
CA SER A 79 22.63 -11.06 30.69
C SER A 79 23.40 -10.48 31.87
N GLY A 80 23.21 -9.19 32.18
CA GLY A 80 23.86 -8.48 33.27
C GLY A 80 23.05 -8.40 34.56
N ILE A 81 21.99 -9.19 34.72
CA ILE A 81 21.03 -9.07 35.85
C ILE A 81 21.72 -9.13 37.24
N SER A 82 22.77 -9.95 37.39
CA SER A 82 23.50 -10.06 38.66
C SER A 82 24.22 -8.76 39.00
N ILE A 83 24.77 -8.06 37.98
CA ILE A 83 25.47 -6.80 38.15
C ILE A 83 24.44 -5.71 38.52
N ILE A 84 23.32 -5.64 37.77
CA ILE A 84 22.23 -4.68 38.01
C ILE A 84 21.75 -4.79 39.46
N LYS A 85 21.55 -6.02 39.94
CA LYS A 85 21.13 -6.31 41.31
C LYS A 85 22.18 -5.94 42.35
N SER A 86 23.47 -6.23 42.09
CA SER A 86 24.56 -5.96 43.02
C SER A 86 24.79 -4.45 43.20
N TYR A 87 24.62 -3.66 42.18
CA TYR A 87 24.82 -2.21 42.21
C TYR A 87 23.51 -1.42 42.45
N THR A 88 22.35 -2.09 42.54
CA THR A 88 21.01 -1.48 42.79
C THR A 88 20.67 -0.39 41.78
N ILE A 89 20.97 -0.64 40.49
CA ILE A 89 20.75 0.32 39.38
C ILE A 89 19.47 0.02 38.57
N GLU A 90 18.53 -0.76 39.16
CA GLU A 90 17.30 -1.15 38.47
C GLU A 90 16.45 0.06 38.05
N GLN A 91 16.40 1.10 38.88
CA GLN A 91 15.61 2.29 38.58
C GLN A 91 16.17 3.07 37.39
N GLU A 92 17.48 3.21 37.30
CA GLU A 92 18.14 3.90 36.21
C GLU A 92 17.95 3.13 34.89
N LEU A 93 18.10 1.81 34.94
CA LEU A 93 17.83 0.94 33.79
C LEU A 93 16.37 1.00 33.35
N SER A 94 15.43 1.00 34.31
CA SER A 94 13.99 1.12 34.01
C SER A 94 13.66 2.43 33.30
N ASN A 95 14.22 3.54 33.78
CA ASN A 95 14.05 4.84 33.14
C ASN A 95 14.62 4.86 31.71
N HIS A 96 15.79 4.26 31.51
CA HIS A 96 16.41 4.16 30.19
C HIS A 96 15.54 3.30 29.22
N ILE A 97 15.02 2.17 29.68
CA ILE A 97 14.11 1.33 28.89
C ILE A 97 12.82 2.09 28.56
N GLU A 98 12.28 2.85 29.50
CA GLU A 98 11.09 3.67 29.29
C GLU A 98 11.32 4.72 28.20
N ASP A 99 12.43 5.45 28.22
CA ASP A 99 12.80 6.45 27.22
C ASP A 99 12.89 5.83 25.81
N VAL A 100 13.59 4.70 25.67
CA VAL A 100 13.72 4.00 24.39
C VAL A 100 12.38 3.41 23.91
N SER A 101 11.56 2.94 24.82
CA SER A 101 10.20 2.46 24.53
C SER A 101 9.30 3.59 24.03
N MET A 102 9.37 4.76 24.66
CA MET A 102 8.63 5.94 24.23
C MET A 102 9.09 6.44 22.86
N GLU A 103 10.39 6.44 22.59
CA GLU A 103 10.91 6.73 21.25
C GLU A 103 10.39 5.74 20.21
N THR A 104 10.44 4.45 20.52
CA THR A 104 9.95 3.37 19.65
C THR A 104 8.45 3.53 19.37
N ARG A 105 7.66 3.79 20.41
CA ARG A 105 6.23 4.08 20.27
C ARG A 105 5.96 5.26 19.34
N ASN A 106 6.70 6.37 19.51
CA ASN A 106 6.52 7.56 18.69
C ASN A 106 6.85 7.29 17.21
N ARG A 107 7.92 6.52 16.95
CA ARG A 107 8.27 6.08 15.58
C ARG A 107 7.20 5.17 14.97
N HIS A 108 6.58 4.27 15.76
CA HIS A 108 5.45 3.44 15.32
C HIS A 108 4.22 4.28 14.99
N ILE A 109 3.88 5.26 15.83
CA ILE A 109 2.75 6.18 15.58
C ILE A 109 2.99 6.96 14.28
N ASP A 110 4.20 7.45 14.06
CA ASP A 110 4.56 8.15 12.84
C ASP A 110 4.43 7.26 11.59
N LEU A 111 4.85 6.00 11.67
CA LEU A 111 4.66 5.03 10.60
C LEU A 111 3.16 4.77 10.35
N ALA A 112 2.40 4.54 11.40
CA ALA A 112 0.96 4.28 11.34
C ALA A 112 0.18 5.43 10.68
N LYS A 113 0.56 6.70 10.94
CA LYS A 113 -0.03 7.86 10.26
C LYS A 113 0.13 7.80 8.74
N PHE A 114 1.29 7.40 8.23
CA PHE A 114 1.49 7.26 6.78
C PHE A 114 0.76 6.04 6.22
N GLN A 115 0.73 4.93 6.95
CA GLN A 115 0.01 3.72 6.53
C GLN A 115 -1.50 3.94 6.49
N SER A 116 -2.07 4.71 7.44
CA SER A 116 -3.51 4.97 7.48
C SER A 116 -4.01 5.82 6.30
N TRP A 117 -3.15 6.58 5.62
CA TRP A 117 -3.51 7.30 4.40
C TRP A 117 -3.60 6.42 3.15
N PHE A 118 -3.02 5.21 3.20
CA PHE A 118 -2.99 4.32 2.04
C PHE A 118 -4.39 3.93 1.57
N LEU A 119 -5.21 3.41 2.47
CA LEU A 119 -6.57 2.94 2.14
C LEU A 119 -7.51 4.07 1.65
N PRO A 120 -7.62 5.23 2.31
CA PRO A 120 -8.44 6.33 1.82
C PRO A 120 -8.04 6.83 0.43
N MET A 121 -6.74 6.93 0.16
CA MET A 121 -6.23 7.32 -1.16
C MET A 121 -6.62 6.32 -2.24
N MET A 122 -6.52 5.03 -1.95
CA MET A 122 -6.96 3.97 -2.86
C MET A 122 -8.44 4.08 -3.17
N VAL A 123 -9.28 4.15 -2.13
CA VAL A 123 -10.74 4.25 -2.28
C VAL A 123 -11.13 5.50 -3.08
N LEU A 124 -10.47 6.64 -2.82
CA LEU A 124 -10.74 7.88 -3.54
C LEU A 124 -10.43 7.75 -5.04
N LEU A 125 -9.28 7.21 -5.39
CA LEU A 125 -8.85 7.11 -6.79
C LEU A 125 -9.65 6.06 -7.57
N ILE A 126 -9.99 4.93 -6.95
CA ILE A 126 -10.89 3.92 -7.53
C ILE A 126 -12.30 4.52 -7.73
N GLY A 127 -12.80 5.19 -6.70
CA GLY A 127 -14.09 5.89 -6.76
C GLY A 127 -14.13 6.92 -7.89
N MET A 128 -13.04 7.65 -8.08
CA MET A 128 -12.92 8.62 -9.17
C MET A 128 -12.97 7.96 -10.54
N SER A 129 -12.30 6.82 -10.74
CA SER A 129 -12.41 6.03 -11.97
C SER A 129 -13.85 5.55 -12.21
N ASN A 130 -14.50 5.01 -11.18
CA ASN A 130 -15.88 4.55 -11.30
C ASN A 130 -16.87 5.70 -11.59
N ILE A 131 -16.68 6.88 -10.99
CA ILE A 131 -17.47 8.07 -11.28
C ILE A 131 -17.29 8.49 -12.75
N LEU A 132 -16.07 8.43 -13.29
CA LEU A 132 -15.80 8.73 -14.69
C LEU A 132 -16.50 7.72 -15.63
N VAL A 133 -16.49 6.43 -15.30
CA VAL A 133 -17.24 5.41 -16.05
C VAL A 133 -18.73 5.74 -16.06
N ILE A 134 -19.30 6.02 -14.89
CA ILE A 134 -20.75 6.31 -14.77
C ILE A 134 -21.11 7.61 -15.49
N TYR A 135 -20.31 8.66 -15.35
CA TYR A 135 -20.60 9.95 -15.96
C TYR A 135 -20.46 9.92 -17.48
N ILE A 136 -19.34 9.43 -17.99
CA ILE A 136 -19.06 9.42 -19.44
C ILE A 136 -19.84 8.30 -20.12
N GLY A 137 -19.79 7.10 -19.56
CA GLY A 137 -20.53 5.95 -20.08
C GLY A 137 -22.05 6.14 -19.97
N GLY A 138 -22.55 6.71 -18.86
CA GLY A 138 -23.95 7.06 -18.70
C GLY A 138 -24.44 8.07 -19.76
N ASN A 139 -23.62 9.08 -20.06
CA ASN A 139 -23.94 10.03 -21.15
C ASN A 139 -23.93 9.35 -22.50
N GLN A 140 -23.03 8.42 -22.77
CA GLN A 140 -23.02 7.64 -24.00
C GLN A 140 -24.25 6.70 -24.10
N PHE A 141 -24.67 6.11 -22.99
CA PHE A 141 -25.85 5.27 -22.89
C PHE A 141 -27.13 6.07 -23.20
N ILE A 142 -27.31 7.24 -22.59
CA ILE A 142 -28.45 8.14 -22.85
C ILE A 142 -28.52 8.54 -24.33
N ASN A 143 -27.35 8.72 -24.96
CA ASN A 143 -27.28 9.04 -26.42
C ASN A 143 -27.36 7.79 -27.31
N GLY A 144 -27.67 6.61 -26.77
CA GLY A 144 -27.83 5.37 -27.52
C GLY A 144 -26.58 4.82 -28.19
N LYS A 145 -25.36 5.21 -27.68
CA LYS A 145 -24.07 4.79 -28.23
C LYS A 145 -23.54 3.48 -27.64
N ILE A 146 -23.91 3.20 -26.42
CA ILE A 146 -23.53 1.97 -25.72
C ILE A 146 -24.74 1.39 -24.99
N GLU A 147 -24.66 0.08 -24.71
CA GLU A 147 -25.63 -0.62 -23.88
C GLU A 147 -25.32 -0.53 -22.39
N LEU A 148 -26.35 -0.69 -21.54
CA LEU A 148 -26.18 -0.67 -20.09
C LEU A 148 -25.20 -1.75 -19.59
N GLY A 149 -25.17 -2.91 -20.27
CA GLY A 149 -24.23 -4.00 -19.98
C GLY A 149 -22.76 -3.57 -20.07
N ILE A 150 -22.41 -2.78 -21.08
CA ILE A 150 -21.06 -2.25 -21.28
C ILE A 150 -20.64 -1.37 -20.11
N LEU A 151 -21.54 -0.56 -19.57
CA LEU A 151 -21.25 0.28 -18.41
C LEU A 151 -20.90 -0.57 -17.16
N ALA A 152 -21.66 -1.65 -16.94
CA ALA A 152 -21.38 -2.58 -15.85
C ALA A 152 -20.02 -3.31 -16.05
N GLU A 153 -19.73 -3.74 -17.28
CA GLU A 153 -18.44 -4.36 -17.61
C GLU A 153 -17.27 -3.41 -17.34
N PHE A 154 -17.35 -2.14 -17.72
CA PHE A 154 -16.29 -1.16 -17.47
C PHE A 154 -16.03 -0.94 -15.97
N ILE A 155 -17.08 -0.92 -15.14
CA ILE A 155 -16.92 -0.85 -13.68
C ILE A 155 -16.14 -2.07 -13.15
N ILE A 156 -16.48 -3.27 -13.64
CA ILE A 156 -15.79 -4.51 -13.26
C ILE A 156 -14.32 -4.46 -13.70
N TYR A 157 -14.03 -4.05 -14.94
CA TYR A 157 -12.66 -3.98 -15.45
C TYR A 157 -11.79 -2.97 -14.71
N VAL A 158 -12.32 -1.80 -14.37
CA VAL A 158 -11.62 -0.81 -13.53
C VAL A 158 -11.25 -1.39 -12.18
N ASN A 159 -12.19 -2.08 -11.54
CA ASN A 159 -11.93 -2.71 -10.24
C ASN A 159 -10.90 -3.85 -10.37
N MET A 160 -10.93 -4.63 -11.45
CA MET A 160 -9.92 -5.67 -11.71
C MET A 160 -8.52 -5.10 -11.96
N LEU A 161 -8.41 -3.96 -12.66
CA LEU A 161 -7.13 -3.29 -12.93
C LEU A 161 -6.54 -2.61 -11.69
N THR A 162 -7.35 -2.30 -10.70
CA THR A 162 -6.90 -1.57 -9.51
C THR A 162 -6.01 -2.39 -8.62
N TRP A 163 -6.35 -3.66 -8.36
CA TRP A 163 -5.58 -4.53 -7.49
C TRP A 163 -4.11 -4.70 -7.91
N PRO A 164 -3.79 -4.93 -9.18
CA PRO A 164 -2.40 -5.02 -9.62
C PRO A 164 -1.61 -3.71 -9.55
N VAL A 165 -2.29 -2.56 -9.51
CA VAL A 165 -1.65 -1.24 -9.40
C VAL A 165 -1.37 -0.87 -7.94
N ALA A 166 -2.11 -1.43 -7.00
CA ALA A 166 -2.00 -1.21 -5.56
C ALA A 166 -0.88 -2.00 -4.89
#